data_eb120046ca3948031b9279e0a20b50d7
#
_entry.id   eb120046ca3948031b9279e0a20b50d7
#
_cell.length_a   1.000
_cell.length_b   1.000
_cell.length_c   1.000
_cell.angle_alpha   90.00
_cell.angle_beta   90.00
_cell.angle_gamma   90.00
#
_symmetry.space_group_name_H-M   'P 1'
#
loop_
_entity.id
_entity.type
_entity.pdbx_description
1 polymer ?
#
loop_
_entity_poly.entity_id
_entity_poly.type
_entity_poly.pdbx_seq_one_letter_code
_entity_poly.pdbx_strand_id
1 'polypeptide(L)'
;MTPDAAAVMGRRARQQAWQAPCTGRPLRVLHVVHELDFGGLEGLVGAIVRLIDRRRFDSHVLTMSRFGRMAEGLDAFAQLHQVTSIPHLSMLWPRSAIRQIRAVAPDVVHTHSGVWYKGSLAARHAGVPRLIHTDHGRHHPDPLSARVLDGLAARRTDVIVAVSEALGHQMADTLLAERSRIRVVLNGVDLTRFRPRPASSALRAELGVPAHVPIIGSVGRLDPIKAYDLMIGAFARLRAQWSDGPAPALVLVGDGPERARLTAVIAQLGLGASVRLTGWRRDVEDVYPLFDVFTLASRSEGTSLGLLEAMGTGVCPVVTDVGGSGAVLGADLRHRLVPAGDRAALAHAWREALTHPDRCKADGAAARARVEREFSLERMVRQYERTYVGKP
;
A
#
# COMPACT_ATOMS: atom_id res chain seq x y z
N MET A 1 -5.63 32.72 -30.23
CA MET A 1 -5.27 31.84 -29.14
C MET A 1 -6.36 31.93 -28.09
N THR A 2 -7.02 30.82 -27.78
CA THR A 2 -8.06 30.79 -26.74
C THR A 2 -7.40 30.98 -25.36
N PRO A 3 -8.08 31.58 -24.37
CA PRO A 3 -7.54 31.77 -23.01
C PRO A 3 -7.05 30.48 -22.36
N ASP A 4 -7.59 29.34 -22.78
CA ASP A 4 -7.23 28.01 -22.30
C ASP A 4 -5.85 27.52 -22.81
N ALA A 5 -5.47 27.88 -24.04
CA ALA A 5 -4.18 27.52 -24.61
C ALA A 5 -3.01 28.25 -23.92
N ALA A 6 -3.20 29.53 -23.59
CA ALA A 6 -2.20 30.31 -22.87
C ALA A 6 -2.05 29.83 -21.41
N ALA A 7 -3.15 29.40 -20.77
CA ALA A 7 -3.11 28.81 -19.42
C ALA A 7 -2.46 27.42 -19.39
N VAL A 8 -2.57 26.64 -20.46
CA VAL A 8 -1.91 25.33 -20.63
C VAL A 8 -0.43 25.50 -20.90
N MET A 9 -0.04 26.46 -21.78
CA MET A 9 1.38 26.75 -22.04
C MET A 9 2.09 27.31 -20.80
N GLY A 10 1.45 28.19 -20.04
CA GLY A 10 2.01 28.70 -18.78
C GLY A 10 2.15 27.61 -17.68
N ARG A 11 1.34 26.57 -17.72
CA ARG A 11 1.45 25.41 -16.81
C ARG A 11 2.58 24.47 -17.22
N ARG A 12 2.74 24.17 -18.52
CA ARG A 12 3.86 23.35 -19.05
C ARG A 12 5.23 23.97 -18.70
N ALA A 13 5.36 25.27 -18.88
CA ALA A 13 6.57 26.00 -18.52
C ALA A 13 6.87 25.95 -17.01
N ARG A 14 5.85 26.03 -16.16
CA ARG A 14 6.01 25.90 -14.68
C ARG A 14 6.37 24.49 -14.24
N GLN A 15 5.89 23.45 -14.92
CA GLN A 15 6.17 22.05 -14.58
C GLN A 15 7.60 21.62 -14.96
N GLN A 16 8.11 22.10 -16.10
CA GLN A 16 9.49 21.84 -16.54
C GLN A 16 10.52 22.67 -15.79
N ALA A 17 10.14 23.78 -15.16
CA ALA A 17 11.01 24.73 -14.49
C ALA A 17 11.03 24.63 -12.95
N TRP A 18 10.22 23.73 -12.33
CA TRP A 18 10.27 23.60 -10.88
C TRP A 18 11.62 23.07 -10.43
N GLN A 19 12.33 23.90 -9.70
CA GLN A 19 13.47 23.53 -8.89
C GLN A 19 13.19 24.00 -7.46
N ALA A 20 13.55 23.17 -6.48
CA ALA A 20 13.39 23.55 -5.09
C ALA A 20 14.10 24.88 -4.85
N PRO A 21 13.47 25.85 -4.17
CA PRO A 21 14.05 27.15 -3.93
C PRO A 21 15.35 27.02 -3.09
N CYS A 22 16.42 27.68 -3.51
CA CYS A 22 17.68 27.77 -2.76
C CYS A 22 17.51 28.77 -1.59
N THR A 23 16.70 28.42 -0.60
CA THR A 23 16.34 29.33 0.50
C THR A 23 17.26 29.23 1.73
N GLY A 24 18.24 28.33 1.72
CA GLY A 24 19.10 28.06 2.89
C GLY A 24 18.39 27.31 4.05
N ARG A 25 17.08 27.05 3.93
CA ARG A 25 16.29 26.23 4.87
C ARG A 25 15.86 24.91 4.24
N PRO A 26 15.51 23.91 5.05
CA PRO A 26 14.88 22.68 4.55
C PRO A 26 13.59 22.96 3.76
N LEU A 27 13.35 22.17 2.70
CA LEU A 27 12.12 22.23 1.89
C LEU A 27 10.94 21.72 2.73
N ARG A 28 9.93 22.55 2.92
CA ARG A 28 8.76 22.20 3.71
C ARG A 28 7.79 21.38 2.90
N VAL A 29 7.58 20.12 3.33
CA VAL A 29 6.67 19.15 2.67
C VAL A 29 5.48 18.88 3.59
N LEU A 30 4.27 19.17 3.11
CA LEU A 30 3.03 18.87 3.80
C LEU A 30 2.36 17.65 3.18
N HIS A 31 2.39 16.52 3.88
CA HIS A 31 1.60 15.34 3.53
C HIS A 31 0.14 15.54 3.95
N VAL A 32 -0.79 15.29 3.06
CA VAL A 32 -2.23 15.41 3.33
C VAL A 32 -2.88 14.03 3.19
N VAL A 33 -3.47 13.54 4.28
CA VAL A 33 -4.11 12.22 4.38
C VAL A 33 -5.55 12.37 4.91
N HIS A 34 -6.38 11.34 4.73
CA HIS A 34 -7.72 11.36 5.30
C HIS A 34 -7.65 11.25 6.83
N GLU A 35 -6.98 10.22 7.32
CA GLU A 35 -6.74 9.96 8.74
C GLU A 35 -5.37 9.28 8.91
N LEU A 36 -4.85 9.23 10.15
CA LEU A 36 -3.63 8.48 10.50
C LEU A 36 -3.99 7.28 11.38
N ASP A 37 -4.87 6.42 10.87
CA ASP A 37 -5.24 5.18 11.53
C ASP A 37 -4.48 3.98 10.90
N PHE A 38 -4.98 2.77 11.10
CA PHE A 38 -4.31 1.58 10.56
C PHE A 38 -4.55 1.42 9.07
N GLY A 39 -3.47 1.38 8.31
CA GLY A 39 -3.50 1.10 6.89
C GLY A 39 -2.10 1.08 6.28
N GLY A 40 -1.97 0.47 5.11
CA GLY A 40 -0.70 0.45 4.39
C GLY A 40 -0.26 1.84 3.94
N LEU A 41 -1.22 2.69 3.57
CA LEU A 41 -0.97 4.07 3.16
C LEU A 41 -0.38 4.89 4.31
N GLU A 42 -1.02 4.83 5.48
CA GLU A 42 -0.60 5.56 6.67
C GLU A 42 0.78 5.10 7.14
N GLY A 43 1.03 3.78 7.06
CA GLY A 43 2.35 3.20 7.33
C GLY A 43 3.42 3.74 6.39
N LEU A 44 3.13 3.88 5.09
CA LEU A 44 4.06 4.43 4.11
C LEU A 44 4.33 5.93 4.34
N VAL A 45 3.30 6.73 4.62
CA VAL A 45 3.49 8.15 4.96
C VAL A 45 4.36 8.28 6.21
N GLY A 46 4.07 7.49 7.26
CA GLY A 46 4.89 7.44 8.46
C GLY A 46 6.33 7.04 8.18
N ALA A 47 6.57 6.11 7.28
CA ALA A 47 7.90 5.68 6.86
C ALA A 47 8.66 6.77 6.10
N ILE A 48 8.00 7.45 5.14
CA ILE A 48 8.59 8.59 4.42
C ILE A 48 9.04 9.65 5.42
N VAL A 49 8.15 10.04 6.33
CA VAL A 49 8.42 11.09 7.32
C VAL A 49 9.57 10.74 8.28
N ARG A 50 9.70 9.46 8.67
CA ARG A 50 10.79 9.01 9.55
C ARG A 50 12.15 8.92 8.86
N LEU A 51 12.17 8.57 7.57
CA LEU A 51 13.42 8.26 6.85
C LEU A 51 13.91 9.37 5.93
N ILE A 52 13.10 10.37 5.64
CA ILE A 52 13.49 11.50 4.80
C ILE A 52 14.65 12.29 5.43
N ASP A 53 15.58 12.78 4.62
CA ASP A 53 16.71 13.59 5.10
C ASP A 53 16.23 14.92 5.72
N ARG A 54 16.18 14.97 7.03
CA ARG A 54 15.69 16.13 7.81
C ARG A 54 16.55 17.38 7.69
N ARG A 55 17.77 17.28 7.17
CA ARG A 55 18.61 18.44 6.84
C ARG A 55 18.11 19.16 5.60
N ARG A 56 17.41 18.42 4.72
CA ARG A 56 16.90 18.89 3.44
C ARG A 56 15.40 19.11 3.43
N PHE A 57 14.67 18.42 4.29
CA PHE A 57 13.20 18.41 4.30
C PHE A 57 12.65 18.64 5.71
N ASP A 58 11.70 19.57 5.81
CA ASP A 58 10.89 19.84 7.00
C ASP A 58 9.50 19.23 6.78
N SER A 59 9.19 18.14 7.50
CA SER A 59 8.00 17.34 7.28
C SER A 59 6.83 17.78 8.14
N HIS A 60 5.67 17.92 7.51
CA HIS A 60 4.39 18.20 8.13
C HIS A 60 3.36 17.18 7.67
N VAL A 61 2.41 16.81 8.53
CA VAL A 61 1.30 15.92 8.18
C VAL A 61 -0.03 16.57 8.57
N LEU A 62 -0.94 16.67 7.62
CA LEU A 62 -2.29 17.20 7.81
C LEU A 62 -3.31 16.09 7.63
N THR A 63 -4.10 15.82 8.66
CA THR A 63 -5.27 14.93 8.55
C THR A 63 -6.52 15.75 8.25
N MET A 64 -7.37 15.23 7.36
CA MET A 64 -8.67 15.83 7.02
C MET A 64 -9.84 15.27 7.84
N SER A 65 -9.55 14.44 8.82
CA SER A 65 -10.52 13.81 9.73
C SER A 65 -9.96 13.77 11.16
N ARG A 66 -9.30 12.69 11.55
CA ARG A 66 -8.80 12.48 12.91
C ARG A 66 -7.39 11.94 12.93
N PHE A 67 -6.72 12.12 14.07
CA PHE A 67 -5.54 11.33 14.39
C PHE A 67 -6.00 9.94 14.86
N GLY A 68 -5.38 8.92 14.31
CA GLY A 68 -5.51 7.54 14.76
C GLY A 68 -4.19 7.06 15.38
N ARG A 69 -4.08 5.75 15.60
CA ARG A 69 -2.93 5.13 16.30
C ARG A 69 -1.59 5.29 15.58
N MET A 70 -1.58 5.49 14.26
CA MET A 70 -0.35 5.72 13.50
C MET A 70 0.26 7.12 13.73
N ALA A 71 -0.48 8.04 14.35
CA ALA A 71 0.03 9.34 14.76
C ALA A 71 0.95 9.26 15.98
N GLU A 72 0.83 8.19 16.80
CA GLU A 72 1.66 7.99 17.99
C GLU A 72 3.15 7.93 17.63
N GLY A 73 3.95 8.84 18.21
CA GLY A 73 5.40 8.95 17.96
C GLY A 73 5.79 9.48 16.58
N LEU A 74 4.84 9.94 15.75
CA LEU A 74 5.15 10.61 14.49
C LEU A 74 5.51 12.08 14.70
N ASP A 75 5.06 12.68 15.78
CA ASP A 75 5.36 14.04 16.23
C ASP A 75 6.87 14.28 16.50
N ALA A 76 7.63 13.23 16.80
CA ALA A 76 9.09 13.30 16.87
C ALA A 76 9.78 13.55 15.50
N PHE A 77 9.07 13.34 14.40
CA PHE A 77 9.60 13.38 13.03
C PHE A 77 8.92 14.42 12.14
N ALA A 78 7.70 14.84 12.45
CA ALA A 78 6.93 15.81 11.70
C ALA A 78 6.02 16.65 12.60
N GLN A 79 5.65 17.85 12.14
CA GLN A 79 4.59 18.62 12.76
C GLN A 79 3.23 18.10 12.30
N LEU A 80 2.37 17.76 13.27
CA LEU A 80 1.05 17.19 13.01
C LEU A 80 -0.02 18.28 13.06
N HIS A 81 -0.89 18.27 12.04
CA HIS A 81 -1.99 19.22 11.88
C HIS A 81 -3.30 18.47 11.63
N GLN A 82 -4.41 19.02 12.12
CA GLN A 82 -5.73 18.41 11.94
C GLN A 82 -6.75 19.44 11.48
N VAL A 83 -7.60 19.02 10.55
CA VAL A 83 -8.82 19.73 10.16
C VAL A 83 -10.01 18.86 10.53
N THR A 84 -10.71 19.22 11.59
CA THR A 84 -11.73 18.38 12.25
C THR A 84 -13.06 18.31 11.51
N SER A 85 -13.33 19.17 10.56
CA SER A 85 -14.58 19.14 9.78
C SER A 85 -14.44 19.87 8.44
N ILE A 86 -14.68 19.13 7.37
CA ILE A 86 -14.93 19.70 6.06
C ILE A 86 -16.39 19.35 5.72
N PRO A 87 -17.36 20.26 5.91
CA PRO A 87 -18.77 20.01 5.57
C PRO A 87 -18.92 19.58 4.11
N HIS A 88 -19.93 18.79 3.79
CA HIS A 88 -20.19 18.35 2.41
C HIS A 88 -20.33 19.50 1.43
N LEU A 89 -20.87 20.67 1.86
CA LEU A 89 -20.93 21.89 1.06
C LEU A 89 -19.58 22.54 0.76
N SER A 90 -18.48 22.14 1.41
CA SER A 90 -17.13 22.63 1.13
C SER A 90 -16.41 21.91 0.00
N MET A 91 -17.13 21.19 -0.85
CA MET A 91 -16.55 20.59 -2.08
C MET A 91 -15.92 21.65 -3.01
N LEU A 92 -16.44 22.89 -3.01
CA LEU A 92 -15.93 23.98 -3.85
C LEU A 92 -14.93 24.88 -3.12
N TRP A 93 -15.02 24.98 -1.78
CA TRP A 93 -14.19 25.90 -1.00
C TRP A 93 -13.87 25.35 0.39
N PRO A 94 -12.86 24.49 0.54
CA PRO A 94 -12.49 23.87 1.84
C PRO A 94 -11.73 24.87 2.73
N ARG A 95 -12.42 25.87 3.27
CA ARG A 95 -11.83 27.04 3.99
C ARG A 95 -10.89 26.65 5.14
N SER A 96 -11.25 25.64 5.93
CA SER A 96 -10.42 25.18 7.05
C SER A 96 -9.10 24.60 6.58
N ALA A 97 -9.13 23.75 5.54
CA ALA A 97 -7.92 23.19 4.94
C ALA A 97 -7.04 24.26 4.28
N ILE A 98 -7.65 25.23 3.55
CA ILE A 98 -6.94 26.37 2.95
C ILE A 98 -6.22 27.19 4.02
N ARG A 99 -6.89 27.49 5.14
CA ARG A 99 -6.33 28.26 6.25
C ARG A 99 -5.16 27.53 6.87
N GLN A 100 -5.30 26.22 7.14
CA GLN A 100 -4.26 25.41 7.73
C GLN A 100 -3.04 25.29 6.80
N ILE A 101 -3.25 25.04 5.50
CA ILE A 101 -2.16 24.97 4.52
C ILE A 101 -1.43 26.32 4.43
N ARG A 102 -2.15 27.45 4.45
CA ARG A 102 -1.53 28.78 4.49
C ARG A 102 -0.69 29.01 5.76
N ALA A 103 -1.18 28.57 6.90
CA ALA A 103 -0.46 28.70 8.17
C ALA A 103 0.84 27.89 8.17
N VAL A 104 0.83 26.69 7.57
CA VAL A 104 2.03 25.87 7.39
C VAL A 104 2.98 26.47 6.36
N ALA A 105 2.47 27.18 5.34
CA ALA A 105 3.24 27.75 4.22
C ALA A 105 4.19 26.73 3.56
N PRO A 106 3.70 25.55 3.09
CA PRO A 106 4.56 24.51 2.53
C PRO A 106 5.05 24.87 1.13
N ASP A 107 6.27 24.44 0.80
CA ASP A 107 6.82 24.50 -0.56
C ASP A 107 6.18 23.40 -1.45
N VAL A 108 5.90 22.25 -0.85
CA VAL A 108 5.29 21.09 -1.52
C VAL A 108 4.09 20.61 -0.70
N VAL A 109 2.96 20.38 -1.36
CA VAL A 109 1.86 19.59 -0.80
C VAL A 109 1.84 18.23 -1.50
N HIS A 110 1.83 17.17 -0.71
CA HIS A 110 1.72 15.80 -1.17
C HIS A 110 0.43 15.17 -0.65
N THR A 111 -0.55 15.01 -1.53
CA THR A 111 -1.83 14.37 -1.20
C THR A 111 -1.77 12.87 -1.44
N HIS A 112 -2.50 12.08 -0.63
CA HIS A 112 -2.55 10.62 -0.72
C HIS A 112 -3.99 10.12 -0.89
N SER A 113 -4.23 9.28 -1.91
CA SER A 113 -5.52 8.60 -2.20
C SER A 113 -6.78 9.46 -1.96
N GLY A 114 -7.68 9.10 -1.08
CA GLY A 114 -9.03 9.65 -0.90
C GLY A 114 -9.17 11.15 -0.64
N VAL A 115 -8.07 11.89 -0.42
CA VAL A 115 -8.08 13.35 -0.22
C VAL A 115 -7.65 14.13 -1.45
N TRP A 116 -7.45 13.48 -2.60
CA TRP A 116 -6.88 14.12 -3.79
C TRP A 116 -7.62 15.40 -4.20
N TYR A 117 -8.91 15.30 -4.48
CA TYR A 117 -9.69 16.46 -4.96
C TYR A 117 -9.69 17.63 -3.96
N LYS A 118 -10.07 17.38 -2.71
CA LYS A 118 -10.16 18.42 -1.68
C LYS A 118 -8.78 18.99 -1.33
N GLY A 119 -7.77 18.13 -1.21
CA GLY A 119 -6.39 18.51 -0.92
C GLY A 119 -5.76 19.33 -2.04
N SER A 120 -5.95 18.93 -3.30
CA SER A 120 -5.45 19.68 -4.45
C SER A 120 -6.11 21.04 -4.59
N LEU A 121 -7.43 21.12 -4.38
CA LEU A 121 -8.19 22.36 -4.40
C LEU A 121 -7.69 23.31 -3.30
N ALA A 122 -7.57 22.82 -2.06
CA ALA A 122 -7.10 23.60 -0.93
C ALA A 122 -5.67 24.12 -1.15
N ALA A 123 -4.77 23.27 -1.62
CA ALA A 123 -3.38 23.63 -1.90
C ALA A 123 -3.27 24.75 -2.94
N ARG A 124 -4.03 24.67 -4.04
CA ARG A 124 -4.02 25.71 -5.08
C ARG A 124 -4.60 27.03 -4.60
N HIS A 125 -5.68 27.00 -3.83
CA HIS A 125 -6.22 28.22 -3.19
C HIS A 125 -5.31 28.79 -2.10
N ALA A 126 -4.49 27.97 -1.48
CA ALA A 126 -3.47 28.42 -0.54
C ALA A 126 -2.23 29.02 -1.24
N GLY A 127 -2.09 28.86 -2.55
CA GLY A 127 -0.95 29.36 -3.33
C GLY A 127 0.28 28.45 -3.30
N VAL A 128 0.11 27.18 -2.98
CA VAL A 128 1.23 26.21 -2.88
C VAL A 128 1.92 26.06 -4.24
N PRO A 129 3.26 26.21 -4.28
CA PRO A 129 3.99 26.20 -5.56
C PRO A 129 3.99 24.82 -6.24
N ARG A 130 4.13 23.73 -5.46
CA ARG A 130 4.22 22.37 -5.99
C ARG A 130 3.22 21.44 -5.34
N LEU A 131 2.46 20.74 -6.18
CA LEU A 131 1.46 19.77 -5.76
C LEU A 131 1.76 18.39 -6.34
N ILE A 132 1.91 17.42 -5.45
CA ILE A 132 2.15 16.01 -5.79
C ILE A 132 0.98 15.19 -5.24
N HIS A 133 0.62 14.14 -5.95
CA HIS A 133 -0.37 13.17 -5.49
C HIS A 133 0.17 11.75 -5.65
N THR A 134 0.02 10.89 -4.64
CA THR A 134 0.25 9.45 -4.76
C THR A 134 -1.07 8.69 -4.69
N ASP A 135 -1.34 7.90 -5.73
CA ASP A 135 -2.40 6.91 -5.73
C ASP A 135 -1.84 5.55 -5.31
N HIS A 136 -2.42 4.98 -4.24
CA HIS A 136 -2.01 3.71 -3.65
C HIS A 136 -2.80 2.51 -4.20
N GLY A 137 -3.59 2.71 -5.23
CA GLY A 137 -4.52 1.74 -5.78
C GLY A 137 -5.91 1.88 -5.16
N ARG A 138 -6.93 1.69 -5.97
CA ARG A 138 -8.33 1.80 -5.58
C ARG A 138 -9.13 0.59 -6.05
N HIS A 139 -10.30 0.43 -5.44
CA HIS A 139 -11.30 -0.49 -5.94
C HIS A 139 -11.82 -0.04 -7.31
N HIS A 140 -11.93 -0.95 -8.24
CA HIS A 140 -12.55 -0.70 -9.53
C HIS A 140 -13.87 -1.47 -9.67
N PRO A 141 -14.84 -0.87 -10.38
CA PRO A 141 -14.86 0.44 -11.02
C PRO A 141 -15.20 1.58 -10.05
N ASP A 142 -14.49 2.71 -10.15
CA ASP A 142 -14.84 3.92 -9.43
C ASP A 142 -16.18 4.50 -9.97
N PRO A 143 -17.04 5.06 -9.09
CA PRO A 143 -18.23 5.80 -9.52
C PRO A 143 -17.85 6.93 -10.48
N LEU A 144 -18.71 7.21 -11.46
CA LEU A 144 -18.46 8.31 -12.43
C LEU A 144 -18.14 9.65 -11.75
N SER A 145 -18.80 9.94 -10.63
CA SER A 145 -18.54 11.14 -9.83
C SER A 145 -17.11 11.20 -9.29
N ALA A 146 -16.57 10.09 -8.81
CA ALA A 146 -15.18 10.01 -8.36
C ALA A 146 -14.21 10.23 -9.51
N ARG A 147 -14.44 9.63 -10.68
CA ARG A 147 -13.62 9.82 -11.88
C ARG A 147 -13.57 11.27 -12.34
N VAL A 148 -14.72 11.97 -12.30
CA VAL A 148 -14.78 13.40 -12.63
C VAL A 148 -13.98 14.24 -11.65
N LEU A 149 -14.12 13.99 -10.34
CA LEU A 149 -13.37 14.70 -9.31
C LEU A 149 -11.86 14.44 -9.42
N ASP A 150 -11.46 13.21 -9.70
CA ASP A 150 -10.05 12.86 -9.92
C ASP A 150 -9.48 13.51 -11.19
N GLY A 151 -10.24 13.57 -12.28
CA GLY A 151 -9.85 14.31 -13.48
C GLY A 151 -9.65 15.81 -13.20
N LEU A 152 -10.50 16.41 -12.37
CA LEU A 152 -10.34 17.80 -11.92
C LEU A 152 -9.12 17.97 -11.00
N ALA A 153 -8.86 17.00 -10.11
CA ALA A 153 -7.68 17.02 -9.25
C ALA A 153 -6.40 16.84 -10.07
N ALA A 154 -6.38 15.91 -11.01
CA ALA A 154 -5.25 15.65 -11.91
C ALA A 154 -4.84 16.92 -12.69
N ARG A 155 -5.81 17.73 -13.15
CA ARG A 155 -5.51 19.01 -13.81
C ARG A 155 -4.78 20.01 -12.92
N ARG A 156 -4.94 19.93 -11.60
CA ARG A 156 -4.30 20.81 -10.61
C ARG A 156 -2.97 20.30 -10.08
N THR A 157 -2.70 19.00 -10.26
CA THR A 157 -1.54 18.30 -9.71
C THR A 157 -0.35 18.40 -10.66
N ASP A 158 0.83 18.74 -10.15
CA ASP A 158 2.05 18.86 -10.99
C ASP A 158 2.67 17.49 -11.28
N VAL A 159 2.69 16.59 -10.29
CA VAL A 159 3.19 15.23 -10.43
C VAL A 159 2.20 14.25 -9.83
N ILE A 160 1.85 13.24 -10.58
CA ILE A 160 1.00 12.14 -10.13
C ILE A 160 1.91 10.91 -9.98
N VAL A 161 1.91 10.33 -8.80
CA VAL A 161 2.71 9.13 -8.49
C VAL A 161 1.78 7.92 -8.44
N ALA A 162 2.11 6.90 -9.22
CA ALA A 162 1.51 5.58 -9.16
C ALA A 162 2.45 4.61 -8.43
N VAL A 163 1.91 3.72 -7.60
CA VAL A 163 2.71 2.74 -6.86
C VAL A 163 3.02 1.46 -7.65
N SER A 164 2.57 1.38 -8.90
CA SER A 164 2.92 0.31 -9.84
C SER A 164 2.82 0.81 -11.28
N GLU A 165 3.54 0.17 -12.21
CA GLU A 165 3.45 0.46 -13.65
C GLU A 165 2.01 0.27 -14.16
N ALA A 166 1.35 -0.82 -13.77
CA ALA A 166 -0.03 -1.10 -14.16
C ALA A 166 -0.98 0.04 -13.75
N LEU A 167 -0.84 0.55 -12.52
CA LEU A 167 -1.61 1.69 -12.04
C LEU A 167 -1.25 2.96 -12.82
N GLY A 168 0.02 3.18 -13.12
CA GLY A 168 0.49 4.32 -13.93
C GLY A 168 -0.14 4.35 -15.32
N HIS A 169 -0.17 3.22 -16.01
CA HIS A 169 -0.84 3.07 -17.31
C HIS A 169 -2.33 3.35 -17.20
N GLN A 170 -3.00 2.72 -16.23
CA GLN A 170 -4.42 2.92 -15.99
C GLN A 170 -4.77 4.39 -15.71
N MET A 171 -3.99 5.09 -14.88
CA MET A 171 -4.20 6.50 -14.57
C MET A 171 -4.01 7.39 -15.82
N ALA A 172 -3.04 7.07 -16.68
CA ALA A 172 -2.86 7.79 -17.94
C ALA A 172 -4.11 7.70 -18.84
N ASP A 173 -4.68 6.51 -18.92
CA ASP A 173 -5.83 6.26 -19.80
C ASP A 173 -7.16 6.80 -19.20
N THR A 174 -7.34 6.69 -17.87
CA THR A 174 -8.61 7.08 -17.23
C THR A 174 -8.73 8.55 -16.87
N LEU A 175 -7.61 9.21 -16.53
CA LEU A 175 -7.61 10.60 -16.07
C LEU A 175 -7.34 11.61 -17.20
N LEU A 176 -7.05 11.15 -18.41
CA LEU A 176 -6.57 11.99 -19.51
C LEU A 176 -5.40 12.89 -19.07
N ALA A 177 -4.59 12.40 -18.14
CA ALA A 177 -3.42 13.09 -17.64
C ALA A 177 -2.25 12.89 -18.60
N GLU A 178 -1.45 13.93 -18.81
CA GLU A 178 -0.23 13.82 -19.61
C GLU A 178 0.71 12.79 -18.98
N ARG A 179 1.15 11.77 -19.72
CA ARG A 179 2.05 10.72 -19.24
C ARG A 179 3.34 11.27 -18.62
N SER A 180 3.83 12.40 -19.12
CA SER A 180 5.00 13.11 -18.58
C SER A 180 4.84 13.55 -17.12
N ARG A 181 3.60 13.65 -16.62
CA ARG A 181 3.28 14.01 -15.24
C ARG A 181 3.11 12.80 -14.33
N ILE A 182 3.02 11.61 -14.89
CA ILE A 182 2.88 10.37 -14.14
C ILE A 182 4.27 9.79 -13.89
N ARG A 183 4.57 9.51 -12.65
CA ARG A 183 5.79 8.82 -12.20
C ARG A 183 5.41 7.53 -11.48
N VAL A 184 6.23 6.52 -11.64
CA VAL A 184 6.08 5.29 -10.86
C VAL A 184 7.09 5.32 -9.72
N VAL A 185 6.59 5.24 -8.50
CA VAL A 185 7.39 5.05 -7.28
C VAL A 185 6.85 3.82 -6.57
N LEU A 186 7.56 2.72 -6.71
CA LEU A 186 7.17 1.45 -6.10
C LEU A 186 7.20 1.56 -4.58
N ASN A 187 6.23 0.94 -3.90
CA ASN A 187 6.24 0.84 -2.46
C ASN A 187 7.50 0.14 -1.97
N GLY A 188 8.01 0.57 -0.83
CA GLY A 188 9.15 -0.04 -0.16
C GLY A 188 8.75 -0.73 1.13
N VAL A 189 9.60 -1.65 1.59
CA VAL A 189 9.46 -2.34 2.87
C VAL A 189 10.71 -2.12 3.74
N ASP A 190 10.49 -2.03 5.05
CA ASP A 190 11.57 -1.94 6.05
C ASP A 190 12.26 -3.30 6.21
N LEU A 191 13.42 -3.44 5.58
CA LEU A 191 14.20 -4.68 5.58
C LEU A 191 14.98 -4.92 6.89
N THR A 192 15.00 -3.97 7.80
CA THR A 192 15.53 -4.16 9.15
C THR A 192 14.48 -4.79 10.07
N ARG A 193 13.22 -4.40 9.89
CA ARG A 193 12.05 -4.94 10.58
C ARG A 193 11.63 -6.28 9.98
N PHE A 194 11.42 -6.36 8.68
CA PHE A 194 11.01 -7.56 7.95
C PHE A 194 12.23 -8.30 7.40
N ARG A 195 12.76 -9.19 8.19
CA ARG A 195 13.97 -10.00 7.88
C ARG A 195 13.79 -11.45 8.30
N PRO A 196 14.50 -12.38 7.69
CA PRO A 196 14.52 -13.76 8.16
C PRO A 196 14.91 -13.84 9.64
N ARG A 197 14.12 -14.57 10.42
CA ARG A 197 14.36 -14.83 11.85
C ARG A 197 13.75 -16.19 12.24
N PRO A 198 14.20 -16.82 13.32
CA PRO A 198 13.59 -18.06 13.81
C PRO A 198 12.10 -17.84 14.13
N ALA A 199 11.27 -18.80 13.77
CA ALA A 199 9.86 -18.83 14.12
C ALA A 199 9.67 -18.97 15.64
N SER A 200 8.85 -18.13 16.25
CA SER A 200 8.56 -18.16 17.69
C SER A 200 7.60 -19.31 18.01
N SER A 201 8.08 -20.30 18.78
CA SER A 201 7.23 -21.39 19.27
C SER A 201 6.12 -20.90 20.20
N ALA A 202 6.38 -19.87 21.00
CA ALA A 202 5.40 -19.26 21.87
C ALA A 202 4.27 -18.60 21.08
N LEU A 203 4.62 -17.81 20.06
CA LEU A 203 3.64 -17.18 19.18
C LEU A 203 2.85 -18.22 18.37
N ARG A 204 3.50 -19.29 17.92
CA ARG A 204 2.83 -20.40 17.23
C ARG A 204 1.81 -21.09 18.15
N ALA A 205 2.17 -21.33 19.42
CA ALA A 205 1.26 -21.89 20.41
C ALA A 205 0.08 -20.93 20.72
N GLU A 206 0.34 -19.64 20.85
CA GLU A 206 -0.70 -18.59 20.99
C GLU A 206 -1.71 -18.65 19.85
N LEU A 207 -1.26 -18.84 18.61
CA LEU A 207 -2.12 -19.00 17.44
C LEU A 207 -2.85 -20.36 17.40
N GLY A 208 -2.57 -21.26 18.33
CA GLY A 208 -3.19 -22.57 18.42
C GLY A 208 -2.82 -23.50 17.26
N VAL A 209 -1.60 -23.37 16.71
CA VAL A 209 -1.12 -24.20 15.60
C VAL A 209 0.00 -25.13 16.11
N PRO A 210 -0.17 -26.48 16.06
CA PRO A 210 0.83 -27.45 16.49
C PRO A 210 2.16 -27.29 15.75
N ALA A 211 3.28 -27.61 16.40
CA ALA A 211 4.63 -27.38 15.88
C ALA A 211 4.90 -27.99 14.50
N HIS A 212 4.34 -29.16 14.23
CA HIS A 212 4.54 -29.93 13.01
C HIS A 212 3.56 -29.63 11.87
N VAL A 213 2.60 -28.72 12.08
CA VAL A 213 1.56 -28.38 11.08
C VAL A 213 2.05 -27.26 10.17
N PRO A 214 2.11 -27.42 8.84
CA PRO A 214 2.46 -26.33 7.94
C PRO A 214 1.47 -25.18 8.01
N ILE A 215 1.95 -23.93 7.85
CA ILE A 215 1.11 -22.74 7.90
C ILE A 215 1.10 -22.03 6.55
N ILE A 216 -0.09 -21.89 5.97
CA ILE A 216 -0.36 -20.93 4.92
C ILE A 216 -0.84 -19.65 5.59
N GLY A 217 -0.15 -18.53 5.37
CA GLY A 217 -0.44 -17.27 6.04
C GLY A 217 -0.83 -16.14 5.09
N SER A 218 -1.72 -15.28 5.55
CA SER A 218 -2.04 -14.03 4.86
C SER A 218 -2.15 -12.88 5.85
N VAL A 219 -1.62 -11.71 5.47
CA VAL A 219 -1.67 -10.49 6.28
C VAL A 219 -2.33 -9.38 5.48
N GLY A 220 -3.39 -8.80 6.03
CA GLY A 220 -4.08 -7.69 5.37
C GLY A 220 -5.45 -7.39 5.95
N ARG A 221 -6.03 -6.26 5.53
CA ARG A 221 -7.38 -5.85 5.93
C ARG A 221 -8.40 -6.87 5.39
N LEU A 222 -9.34 -7.28 6.22
CA LEU A 222 -10.45 -8.17 5.83
C LEU A 222 -11.50 -7.39 5.02
N ASP A 223 -11.20 -7.20 3.74
CA ASP A 223 -11.93 -6.37 2.79
C ASP A 223 -12.33 -7.23 1.57
N PRO A 224 -13.49 -7.00 0.93
CA PRO A 224 -13.94 -7.76 -0.25
C PRO A 224 -12.93 -7.88 -1.38
N ILE A 225 -12.06 -6.87 -1.58
CA ILE A 225 -11.04 -6.88 -2.63
C ILE A 225 -9.98 -7.96 -2.39
N LYS A 226 -9.71 -8.32 -1.13
CA LYS A 226 -8.72 -9.34 -0.75
C LYS A 226 -9.20 -10.77 -0.97
N ALA A 227 -10.51 -10.95 -1.22
CA ALA A 227 -11.15 -12.22 -1.56
C ALA A 227 -10.80 -13.37 -0.59
N TYR A 228 -10.83 -13.10 0.71
CA TYR A 228 -10.57 -14.13 1.74
C TYR A 228 -11.57 -15.28 1.70
N ASP A 229 -12.79 -15.07 1.22
CA ASP A 229 -13.79 -16.13 0.98
C ASP A 229 -13.33 -17.11 -0.10
N LEU A 230 -12.70 -16.60 -1.16
CA LEU A 230 -12.08 -17.45 -2.19
C LEU A 230 -10.91 -18.24 -1.60
N MET A 231 -10.07 -17.58 -0.79
CA MET A 231 -8.93 -18.19 -0.11
C MET A 231 -9.38 -19.33 0.83
N ILE A 232 -10.41 -19.10 1.65
CA ILE A 232 -10.99 -20.13 2.54
C ILE A 232 -11.57 -21.28 1.74
N GLY A 233 -12.25 -21.02 0.62
CA GLY A 233 -12.78 -22.05 -0.27
C GLY A 233 -11.67 -22.87 -0.95
N ALA A 234 -10.58 -22.24 -1.38
CA ALA A 234 -9.39 -22.94 -1.90
C ALA A 234 -8.73 -23.81 -0.82
N PHE A 235 -8.67 -23.32 0.41
CA PHE A 235 -8.13 -24.05 1.55
C PHE A 235 -9.00 -25.27 1.92
N ALA A 236 -10.33 -25.16 1.87
CA ALA A 236 -11.23 -26.31 2.04
C ALA A 236 -10.93 -27.39 0.99
N ARG A 237 -10.75 -26.99 -0.28
CA ARG A 237 -10.38 -27.91 -1.35
C ARG A 237 -9.02 -28.60 -1.12
N LEU A 238 -8.01 -27.82 -0.71
CA LEU A 238 -6.69 -28.34 -0.39
C LEU A 238 -6.80 -29.41 0.70
N ARG A 239 -7.49 -29.11 1.80
CA ARG A 239 -7.63 -30.03 2.93
C ARG A 239 -8.36 -31.32 2.57
N ALA A 240 -9.40 -31.23 1.76
CA ALA A 240 -10.16 -32.42 1.31
C ALA A 240 -9.33 -33.39 0.46
N GLN A 241 -8.26 -32.88 -0.16
CA GLN A 241 -7.35 -33.65 -1.03
C GLN A 241 -5.97 -33.89 -0.40
N TRP A 242 -5.78 -33.51 0.87
CA TRP A 242 -4.47 -33.59 1.51
C TRP A 242 -4.16 -34.99 2.01
N SER A 243 -3.05 -35.55 1.58
CA SER A 243 -2.55 -36.87 1.95
C SER A 243 -1.06 -36.88 2.34
N ASP A 244 -0.41 -35.71 2.31
CA ASP A 244 1.05 -35.58 2.34
C ASP A 244 1.55 -35.23 3.77
N GLY A 245 1.06 -35.97 4.79
CA GLY A 245 1.44 -35.76 6.19
C GLY A 245 0.45 -34.84 6.96
N PRO A 246 0.91 -34.09 7.97
CA PRO A 246 0.04 -33.20 8.76
C PRO A 246 -0.63 -32.17 7.89
N ALA A 247 -1.98 -32.13 7.94
CA ALA A 247 -2.74 -31.20 7.11
C ALA A 247 -2.48 -29.75 7.52
N PRO A 248 -2.27 -28.82 6.57
CA PRO A 248 -1.90 -27.44 6.86
C PRO A 248 -2.97 -26.67 7.63
N ALA A 249 -2.56 -25.60 8.31
CA ALA A 249 -3.42 -24.56 8.87
C ALA A 249 -3.40 -23.31 8.00
N LEU A 250 -4.51 -22.55 8.01
CA LEU A 250 -4.61 -21.24 7.38
C LEU A 250 -4.68 -20.17 8.48
N VAL A 251 -3.75 -19.23 8.47
CA VAL A 251 -3.68 -18.11 9.43
C VAL A 251 -3.91 -16.80 8.70
N LEU A 252 -5.00 -16.12 9.04
CA LEU A 252 -5.40 -14.86 8.46
C LEU A 252 -5.23 -13.75 9.51
N VAL A 253 -4.25 -12.89 9.28
CA VAL A 253 -3.88 -11.79 10.18
C VAL A 253 -4.47 -10.48 9.67
N GLY A 254 -5.26 -9.85 10.49
CA GLY A 254 -5.90 -8.59 10.18
C GLY A 254 -7.35 -8.52 10.64
N ASP A 255 -7.94 -7.36 10.47
CA ASP A 255 -9.34 -7.10 10.79
C ASP A 255 -10.01 -6.29 9.67
N GLY A 256 -11.33 -6.23 9.67
CA GLY A 256 -12.08 -5.49 8.66
C GLY A 256 -13.55 -5.86 8.57
N PRO A 257 -14.30 -5.21 7.66
CA PRO A 257 -15.75 -5.36 7.55
C PRO A 257 -16.20 -6.79 7.22
N GLU A 258 -15.35 -7.61 6.60
CA GLU A 258 -15.68 -8.99 6.23
C GLU A 258 -15.55 -10.01 7.38
N ARG A 259 -15.03 -9.61 8.55
CA ARG A 259 -14.73 -10.54 9.65
C ARG A 259 -15.91 -11.46 10.01
N ALA A 260 -17.09 -10.89 10.25
CA ALA A 260 -18.26 -11.67 10.63
C ALA A 260 -18.69 -12.65 9.53
N ARG A 261 -18.68 -12.21 8.26
CA ARG A 261 -19.01 -13.05 7.10
C ARG A 261 -18.00 -14.20 6.94
N LEU A 262 -16.71 -13.92 7.08
CA LEU A 262 -15.65 -14.93 6.97
C LEU A 262 -15.73 -15.96 8.11
N THR A 263 -16.05 -15.53 9.34
CA THR A 263 -16.30 -16.44 10.48
C THR A 263 -17.43 -17.42 10.16
N ALA A 264 -18.54 -16.92 9.60
CA ALA A 264 -19.66 -17.78 9.20
C ALA A 264 -19.26 -18.78 8.09
N VAL A 265 -18.50 -18.33 7.08
CA VAL A 265 -17.98 -19.22 6.01
C VAL A 265 -17.09 -20.32 6.58
N ILE A 266 -16.18 -20.00 7.50
CA ILE A 266 -15.31 -20.99 8.17
C ILE A 266 -16.14 -22.04 8.91
N ALA A 267 -17.17 -21.61 9.64
CA ALA A 267 -18.06 -22.51 10.36
C ALA A 267 -18.87 -23.42 9.42
N GLN A 268 -19.44 -22.85 8.35
CA GLN A 268 -20.21 -23.60 7.33
C GLN A 268 -19.37 -24.69 6.64
N LEU A 269 -18.09 -24.42 6.42
CA LEU A 269 -17.14 -25.37 5.81
C LEU A 269 -16.50 -26.34 6.81
N GLY A 270 -16.84 -26.25 8.11
CA GLY A 270 -16.27 -27.10 9.15
C GLY A 270 -14.78 -26.87 9.41
N LEU A 271 -14.26 -25.68 9.10
CA LEU A 271 -12.82 -25.38 9.12
C LEU A 271 -12.35 -24.71 10.44
N GLY A 272 -13.21 -24.61 11.46
CA GLY A 272 -12.90 -23.88 12.70
C GLY A 272 -11.65 -24.37 13.44
N ALA A 273 -11.29 -25.67 13.29
CA ALA A 273 -10.08 -26.25 13.87
C ALA A 273 -8.80 -25.93 13.08
N SER A 274 -8.88 -25.44 11.84
CA SER A 274 -7.75 -25.30 10.92
C SER A 274 -7.56 -23.91 10.32
N VAL A 275 -8.54 -23.01 10.47
CA VAL A 275 -8.44 -21.62 10.05
C VAL A 275 -8.43 -20.72 11.28
N ARG A 276 -7.50 -19.79 11.34
CA ARG A 276 -7.37 -18.80 12.41
C ARG A 276 -7.56 -17.38 11.88
N LEU A 277 -8.55 -16.65 12.40
CA LEU A 277 -8.71 -15.21 12.22
C LEU A 277 -8.12 -14.53 13.46
N THR A 278 -6.89 -14.04 13.40
CA THR A 278 -6.17 -13.52 14.56
C THR A 278 -6.67 -12.15 15.03
N GLY A 279 -7.36 -11.42 14.15
CA GLY A 279 -7.55 -10.00 14.32
C GLY A 279 -6.31 -9.20 13.94
N TRP A 280 -6.37 -7.90 14.20
CA TRP A 280 -5.25 -7.01 13.96
C TRP A 280 -4.11 -7.27 14.96
N ARG A 281 -2.86 -7.22 14.47
CA ARG A 281 -1.64 -7.44 15.27
C ARG A 281 -0.62 -6.33 15.05
N ARG A 282 0.13 -5.99 16.09
CA ARG A 282 1.26 -5.03 16.01
C ARG A 282 2.59 -5.70 15.64
N ASP A 283 2.72 -6.96 15.97
CA ASP A 283 3.92 -7.81 15.87
C ASP A 283 3.93 -8.67 14.61
N VAL A 284 3.44 -8.13 13.50
CA VAL A 284 3.35 -8.88 12.23
C VAL A 284 4.72 -9.36 11.74
N GLU A 285 5.80 -8.64 12.05
CA GLU A 285 7.17 -9.04 11.75
C GLU A 285 7.59 -10.34 12.43
N ASP A 286 6.97 -10.71 13.54
CA ASP A 286 7.21 -11.98 14.23
C ASP A 286 6.23 -13.07 13.77
N VAL A 287 5.13 -12.69 13.10
CA VAL A 287 4.16 -13.63 12.55
C VAL A 287 4.61 -14.18 11.20
N TYR A 288 5.19 -13.38 10.31
CA TYR A 288 5.64 -13.84 8.99
C TYR A 288 6.58 -15.05 9.06
N PRO A 289 7.56 -15.12 9.99
CA PRO A 289 8.45 -16.28 10.11
C PRO A 289 7.76 -17.60 10.47
N LEU A 290 6.49 -17.56 10.90
CA LEU A 290 5.70 -18.77 11.18
C LEU A 290 5.13 -19.39 9.89
N PHE A 291 5.06 -18.64 8.81
CA PHE A 291 4.44 -19.09 7.56
C PHE A 291 5.42 -19.90 6.71
N ASP A 292 4.99 -21.07 6.28
CA ASP A 292 5.68 -21.82 5.25
C ASP A 292 5.40 -21.22 3.86
N VAL A 293 4.17 -20.72 3.66
CA VAL A 293 3.74 -20.04 2.44
C VAL A 293 2.96 -18.79 2.83
N PHE A 294 3.32 -17.65 2.24
CA PHE A 294 2.50 -16.44 2.26
C PHE A 294 1.58 -16.41 1.06
N THR A 295 0.33 -15.97 1.25
CA THR A 295 -0.64 -15.98 0.16
C THR A 295 -1.51 -14.72 0.10
N LEU A 296 -1.86 -14.34 -1.13
CA LEU A 296 -2.89 -13.37 -1.46
C LEU A 296 -3.82 -13.96 -2.52
N ALA A 297 -5.14 -13.79 -2.33
CA ALA A 297 -6.16 -14.19 -3.29
C ALA A 297 -6.87 -12.98 -3.91
N SER A 298 -6.27 -11.81 -3.81
CA SER A 298 -6.86 -10.51 -4.13
C SER A 298 -7.41 -10.43 -5.56
N ARG A 299 -8.47 -9.64 -5.73
CA ARG A 299 -9.05 -9.30 -7.05
C ARG A 299 -8.34 -8.12 -7.71
N SER A 300 -7.70 -7.27 -6.92
CA SER A 300 -6.88 -6.15 -7.37
C SER A 300 -5.87 -5.77 -6.30
N GLU A 301 -4.68 -5.36 -6.74
CA GLU A 301 -3.61 -4.85 -5.89
C GLU A 301 -2.86 -3.72 -6.61
N GLY A 302 -2.42 -2.72 -5.85
CA GLY A 302 -1.36 -1.82 -6.32
C GLY A 302 0.00 -2.54 -6.22
N THR A 303 0.82 -2.11 -5.27
CA THR A 303 1.97 -2.89 -4.77
C THR A 303 1.67 -3.30 -3.35
N SER A 304 1.37 -4.57 -3.12
CA SER A 304 0.96 -5.09 -1.81
C SER A 304 2.09 -5.03 -0.80
N LEU A 305 1.90 -4.26 0.29
CA LEU A 305 2.88 -4.21 1.38
C LEU A 305 3.03 -5.56 2.06
N GLY A 306 1.92 -6.27 2.32
CA GLY A 306 1.99 -7.61 2.93
C GLY A 306 2.80 -8.61 2.09
N LEU A 307 2.75 -8.50 0.75
CA LEU A 307 3.61 -9.30 -0.12
C LEU A 307 5.09 -8.90 0.04
N LEU A 308 5.39 -7.60 0.04
CA LEU A 308 6.77 -7.12 0.24
C LEU A 308 7.33 -7.50 1.62
N GLU A 309 6.51 -7.44 2.66
CA GLU A 309 6.86 -7.83 4.04
C GLU A 309 7.17 -9.33 4.13
N ALA A 310 6.32 -10.17 3.53
CA ALA A 310 6.52 -11.62 3.46
C ALA A 310 7.81 -11.98 2.70
N MET A 311 7.99 -11.39 1.51
CA MET A 311 9.21 -11.56 0.71
C MET A 311 10.44 -11.03 1.47
N GLY A 312 10.30 -9.89 2.15
CA GLY A 312 11.33 -9.31 3.02
C GLY A 312 11.74 -10.24 4.17
N THR A 313 10.82 -11.04 4.66
CA THR A 313 11.07 -12.05 5.70
C THR A 313 11.62 -13.37 5.13
N GLY A 314 11.65 -13.53 3.80
CA GLY A 314 12.12 -14.73 3.12
C GLY A 314 11.08 -15.85 3.04
N VAL A 315 9.80 -15.50 3.17
CA VAL A 315 8.68 -16.45 3.05
C VAL A 315 8.31 -16.64 1.57
N CYS A 316 8.08 -17.89 1.17
CA CYS A 316 7.65 -18.22 -0.19
C CYS A 316 6.28 -17.63 -0.50
N PRO A 317 6.13 -16.78 -1.55
CA PRO A 317 4.85 -16.21 -1.92
C PRO A 317 4.08 -17.11 -2.88
N VAL A 318 2.76 -17.23 -2.70
CA VAL A 318 1.80 -17.75 -3.69
C VAL A 318 0.65 -16.75 -3.79
N VAL A 319 0.54 -16.02 -4.88
CA VAL A 319 -0.39 -14.88 -4.99
C VAL A 319 -1.10 -14.82 -6.32
N THR A 320 -2.27 -14.19 -6.36
CA THR A 320 -3.01 -13.95 -7.59
C THR A 320 -2.27 -12.97 -8.51
N ASP A 321 -2.31 -13.24 -9.82
CA ASP A 321 -1.74 -12.37 -10.87
C ASP A 321 -2.70 -11.20 -11.15
N VAL A 322 -2.62 -10.19 -10.29
CA VAL A 322 -3.42 -8.97 -10.38
C VAL A 322 -2.57 -7.73 -10.10
N GLY A 323 -2.86 -6.65 -10.81
CA GLY A 323 -2.22 -5.35 -10.60
C GLY A 323 -0.70 -5.42 -10.62
N GLY A 324 -0.05 -5.03 -9.51
CA GLY A 324 1.40 -5.03 -9.38
C GLY A 324 2.02 -6.36 -8.96
N SER A 325 1.23 -7.42 -8.66
CA SER A 325 1.76 -8.69 -8.12
C SER A 325 2.82 -9.34 -9.00
N GLY A 326 2.56 -9.41 -10.33
CA GLY A 326 3.50 -9.97 -11.30
C GLY A 326 4.82 -9.19 -11.37
N ALA A 327 4.75 -7.86 -11.31
CA ALA A 327 5.94 -7.01 -11.29
C ALA A 327 6.74 -7.17 -9.99
N VAL A 328 6.05 -7.36 -8.86
CA VAL A 328 6.70 -7.60 -7.55
C VAL A 328 7.43 -8.94 -7.56
N LEU A 329 6.82 -10.02 -8.01
CA LEU A 329 7.46 -11.34 -8.06
C LEU A 329 8.58 -11.42 -9.11
N GLY A 330 8.42 -10.73 -10.25
CA GLY A 330 9.37 -10.78 -11.36
C GLY A 330 9.38 -12.11 -12.09
N ALA A 331 10.40 -12.29 -12.98
CA ALA A 331 10.48 -13.47 -13.83
C ALA A 331 10.77 -14.75 -13.02
N ASP A 332 11.66 -14.66 -12.04
CA ASP A 332 12.16 -15.81 -11.27
C ASP A 332 11.07 -16.50 -10.44
N LEU A 333 10.07 -15.74 -9.97
CA LEU A 333 8.97 -16.23 -9.14
C LEU A 333 7.62 -16.27 -9.87
N ARG A 334 7.62 -16.13 -11.19
CA ARG A 334 6.39 -16.10 -12.00
C ARG A 334 5.54 -17.36 -11.84
N HIS A 335 6.16 -18.50 -11.58
CA HIS A 335 5.50 -19.78 -11.31
C HIS A 335 4.69 -19.79 -9.98
N ARG A 336 4.86 -18.78 -9.13
CA ARG A 336 4.09 -18.57 -7.89
C ARG A 336 2.87 -17.66 -8.08
N LEU A 337 2.65 -17.18 -9.31
CA LEU A 337 1.43 -16.46 -9.68
C LEU A 337 0.33 -17.46 -10.05
N VAL A 338 -0.89 -17.18 -9.57
CA VAL A 338 -2.08 -17.95 -9.90
C VAL A 338 -3.15 -17.07 -10.53
N PRO A 339 -4.01 -17.60 -11.43
CA PRO A 339 -5.10 -16.81 -11.97
C PRO A 339 -6.04 -16.29 -10.88
N ALA A 340 -6.49 -15.03 -11.01
CA ALA A 340 -7.45 -14.46 -10.09
C ALA A 340 -8.80 -15.19 -10.15
N GLY A 341 -9.39 -15.46 -8.99
CA GLY A 341 -10.68 -16.16 -8.91
C GLY A 341 -10.59 -17.68 -8.98
N ASP A 342 -9.43 -18.26 -9.30
CA ASP A 342 -9.27 -19.71 -9.45
C ASP A 342 -8.87 -20.39 -8.13
N ARG A 343 -9.89 -20.97 -7.44
CA ARG A 343 -9.69 -21.73 -6.20
C ARG A 343 -8.86 -23.00 -6.41
N ALA A 344 -8.99 -23.63 -7.58
CA ALA A 344 -8.29 -24.88 -7.86
C ALA A 344 -6.80 -24.64 -8.08
N ALA A 345 -6.46 -23.63 -8.90
CA ALA A 345 -5.08 -23.21 -9.11
C ALA A 345 -4.40 -22.76 -7.81
N LEU A 346 -5.11 -22.02 -6.95
CA LEU A 346 -4.57 -21.58 -5.66
C LEU A 346 -4.29 -22.76 -4.72
N ALA A 347 -5.23 -23.72 -4.60
CA ALA A 347 -5.05 -24.94 -3.80
C ALA A 347 -3.89 -25.79 -4.33
N HIS A 348 -3.77 -25.92 -5.65
CA HIS A 348 -2.69 -26.65 -6.29
C HIS A 348 -1.32 -26.01 -6.02
N ALA A 349 -1.21 -24.70 -6.18
CA ALA A 349 0.03 -23.97 -5.92
C ALA A 349 0.48 -24.06 -4.46
N TRP A 350 -0.43 -24.03 -3.50
CA TRP A 350 -0.10 -24.29 -2.09
C TRP A 350 0.35 -25.71 -1.86
N ARG A 351 -0.32 -26.73 -2.46
CA ARG A 351 0.11 -28.12 -2.32
C ARG A 351 1.52 -28.28 -2.87
N GLU A 352 1.79 -27.77 -4.07
CA GLU A 352 3.12 -27.83 -4.70
C GLU A 352 4.18 -27.21 -3.79
N ALA A 353 3.91 -26.01 -3.22
CA ALA A 353 4.85 -25.36 -2.34
C ALA A 353 5.13 -26.17 -1.06
N LEU A 354 4.09 -26.72 -0.43
CA LEU A 354 4.22 -27.45 0.84
C LEU A 354 4.79 -28.86 0.67
N THR A 355 4.61 -29.51 -0.48
CA THR A 355 5.17 -30.84 -0.77
C THR A 355 6.61 -30.81 -1.31
N HIS A 356 7.11 -29.60 -1.66
CA HIS A 356 8.49 -29.39 -2.12
C HIS A 356 9.22 -28.34 -1.25
N PRO A 357 9.50 -28.65 0.03
CA PRO A 357 9.99 -27.65 0.98
C PRO A 357 11.32 -26.99 0.60
N ASP A 358 12.22 -27.71 -0.07
CA ASP A 358 13.51 -27.15 -0.50
C ASP A 358 13.31 -26.11 -1.61
N ARG A 359 12.42 -26.36 -2.57
CA ARG A 359 12.05 -25.40 -3.59
C ARG A 359 11.32 -24.21 -2.98
N CYS A 360 10.42 -24.46 -2.05
CA CYS A 360 9.71 -23.41 -1.33
C CYS A 360 10.68 -22.46 -0.59
N LYS A 361 11.69 -23.01 0.09
CA LYS A 361 12.76 -22.23 0.74
C LYS A 361 13.61 -21.46 -0.27
N ALA A 362 13.98 -22.08 -1.40
CA ALA A 362 14.72 -21.40 -2.47
C ALA A 362 13.94 -20.22 -3.05
N ASP A 363 12.63 -20.37 -3.28
CA ASP A 363 11.76 -19.29 -3.74
C ASP A 363 11.63 -18.18 -2.70
N GLY A 364 11.55 -18.50 -1.42
CA GLY A 364 11.58 -17.52 -0.32
C GLY A 364 12.88 -16.71 -0.30
N ALA A 365 14.03 -17.37 -0.49
CA ALA A 365 15.34 -16.71 -0.59
C ALA A 365 15.42 -15.80 -1.85
N ALA A 366 14.94 -16.26 -3.00
CA ALA A 366 14.86 -15.47 -4.22
C ALA A 366 13.94 -14.24 -4.06
N ALA A 367 12.81 -14.43 -3.36
CA ALA A 367 11.89 -13.35 -3.02
C ALA A 367 12.58 -12.28 -2.16
N ARG A 368 13.32 -12.68 -1.13
CA ARG A 368 14.10 -11.77 -0.29
C ARG A 368 15.15 -11.01 -1.08
N ALA A 369 15.97 -11.69 -1.89
CA ALA A 369 17.01 -11.06 -2.69
C ALA A 369 16.42 -10.02 -3.67
N ARG A 370 15.24 -10.29 -4.22
CA ARG A 370 14.54 -9.35 -5.10
C ARG A 370 14.08 -8.10 -4.35
N VAL A 371 13.49 -8.26 -3.18
CA VAL A 371 13.01 -7.10 -2.38
C VAL A 371 14.18 -6.24 -1.91
N GLU A 372 15.29 -6.83 -1.50
CA GLU A 372 16.52 -6.12 -1.15
C GLU A 372 17.04 -5.25 -2.32
N ARG A 373 16.99 -5.78 -3.52
CA ARG A 373 17.49 -5.09 -4.70
C ARG A 373 16.55 -3.97 -5.18
N GLU A 374 15.23 -4.17 -5.12
CA GLU A 374 14.28 -3.32 -5.85
C GLU A 374 13.27 -2.57 -4.98
N PHE A 375 12.95 -3.09 -3.77
CA PHE A 375 11.81 -2.63 -2.97
C PHE A 375 12.18 -2.19 -1.55
N SER A 376 13.40 -1.72 -1.32
CA SER A 376 13.77 -1.21 0.00
C SER A 376 13.08 0.14 0.26
N LEU A 377 12.73 0.37 1.52
CA LEU A 377 12.07 1.59 1.97
C LEU A 377 12.92 2.84 1.69
N GLU A 378 14.25 2.74 1.87
CA GLU A 378 15.20 3.82 1.59
C GLU A 378 15.22 4.19 0.11
N ARG A 379 15.10 3.19 -0.79
CA ARG A 379 15.01 3.43 -2.23
C ARG A 379 13.74 4.21 -2.57
N MET A 380 12.61 3.82 -2.01
CA MET A 380 11.32 4.51 -2.19
C MET A 380 11.44 5.97 -1.69
N VAL A 381 11.95 6.19 -0.48
CA VAL A 381 12.09 7.53 0.09
C VAL A 381 12.99 8.42 -0.78
N ARG A 382 14.14 7.91 -1.25
CA ARG A 382 15.01 8.65 -2.18
C ARG A 382 14.30 9.05 -3.48
N GLN A 383 13.37 8.24 -3.99
CA GLN A 383 12.57 8.59 -5.18
C GLN A 383 11.58 9.72 -4.87
N TYR A 384 10.95 9.70 -3.69
CA TYR A 384 10.10 10.82 -3.23
C TYR A 384 10.92 12.10 -3.03
N GLU A 385 12.11 12.04 -2.42
CA GLU A 385 12.99 13.19 -2.27
C GLU A 385 13.35 13.84 -3.63
N ARG A 386 13.70 13.02 -4.63
CA ARG A 386 13.92 13.50 -6.00
C ARG A 386 12.68 14.17 -6.56
N THR A 387 11.50 13.58 -6.33
CA THR A 387 10.23 14.11 -6.80
C THR A 387 9.91 15.46 -6.15
N TYR A 388 10.21 15.63 -4.85
CA TYR A 388 10.00 16.90 -4.14
C TYR A 388 10.90 18.02 -4.66
N VAL A 389 12.15 17.73 -4.97
CA VAL A 389 13.09 18.75 -5.49
C VAL A 389 12.98 18.97 -7.01
N GLY A 390 12.11 18.25 -7.71
CA GLY A 390 11.91 18.40 -9.15
C GLY A 390 12.91 17.66 -10.03
N LYS A 391 13.71 16.76 -9.45
CA LYS A 391 14.62 15.91 -10.24
C LYS A 391 13.87 14.70 -10.82
N PRO A 392 14.25 14.22 -12.04
CA PRO A 392 13.68 13.03 -12.64
C PRO A 392 14.00 11.75 -11.84
#